data_d22955753e3aac711d2d4694db4d7b59
#
_entry.id   d22955753e3aac711d2d4694db4d7b59
#
_cell.length_a   1.000
_cell.length_b   1.000
_cell.length_c   1.000
_cell.angle_alpha   90.00
_cell.angle_beta   90.00
_cell.angle_gamma   90.00
#
_symmetry.space_group_name_H-M   'P 1'
#
loop_
_entity.id
_entity.type
_entity.pdbx_description
1 polymer ?
#
loop_
_entity_poly.entity_id
_entity_poly.type
_entity_poly.pdbx_seq_one_letter_code
_entity_poly.pdbx_strand_id
1 'polypeptide(L)'
;SNINIFVGNFEDIEKNMTEKYDYITLIGVFEYAESYINSKKPYIEFLRIVKKHLKKNGKIIIAIENRLGLKYWAGCKEDHLGTYFEGLEGYREDKGIKTFSKNELEDIFKLVGFYKYNFYYPYPDYKLPITIYSDEYLPKLGELNNNFRNFDLDRVVTFNETEVFDSIIKNNLFPIFSNSYLIILE
;
A
#
# COMPACT_ATOMS: atom_id res chain seq x y z
N SER A 1 -14.79 5.91 -27.60
CA SER A 1 -14.24 5.83 -26.25
C SER A 1 -13.06 4.87 -26.26
N ASN A 2 -11.97 5.21 -25.60
CA ASN A 2 -10.79 4.35 -25.42
C ASN A 2 -10.78 3.68 -24.02
N ILE A 3 -11.94 3.64 -23.38
CA ILE A 3 -12.13 3.05 -22.05
C ILE A 3 -13.12 1.89 -22.18
N ASN A 4 -12.71 0.72 -21.67
CA ASN A 4 -13.57 -0.44 -21.50
C ASN A 4 -13.79 -0.65 -19.99
N ILE A 5 -15.03 -0.82 -19.58
CA ILE A 5 -15.42 -1.04 -18.19
C ILE A 5 -16.00 -2.44 -18.06
N PHE A 6 -15.48 -3.23 -17.13
CA PHE A 6 -15.97 -4.54 -16.78
C PHE A 6 -16.52 -4.50 -15.34
N VAL A 7 -17.71 -5.07 -15.13
CA VAL A 7 -18.36 -5.12 -13.81
C VAL A 7 -18.52 -6.58 -13.40
N GLY A 8 -17.96 -6.96 -12.27
CA GLY A 8 -18.04 -8.32 -11.73
C GLY A 8 -16.88 -8.63 -10.78
N ASN A 9 -16.82 -9.87 -10.30
CA ASN A 9 -15.69 -10.35 -9.53
C ASN A 9 -14.46 -10.46 -10.43
N PHE A 10 -13.31 -9.99 -9.93
CA PHE A 10 -12.06 -9.97 -10.71
C PHE A 10 -11.64 -11.38 -11.17
N GLU A 11 -11.76 -12.40 -10.30
CA GLU A 11 -11.41 -13.78 -10.63
C GLU A 11 -12.25 -14.34 -11.79
N ASP A 12 -13.49 -13.90 -11.93
CA ASP A 12 -14.37 -14.34 -13.03
C ASP A 12 -14.12 -13.57 -14.33
N ILE A 13 -13.85 -12.27 -14.21
CA ILE A 13 -13.52 -11.40 -15.35
C ILE A 13 -12.18 -11.85 -15.96
N GLU A 14 -11.18 -12.09 -15.13
CA GLU A 14 -9.81 -12.46 -15.52
C GLU A 14 -9.77 -13.71 -16.41
N LYS A 15 -10.60 -14.72 -16.12
CA LYS A 15 -10.69 -15.96 -16.91
C LYS A 15 -10.97 -15.74 -18.41
N ASN A 16 -11.59 -14.62 -18.74
CA ASN A 16 -11.96 -14.26 -20.10
C ASN A 16 -11.06 -13.16 -20.69
N MET A 17 -10.09 -12.65 -19.92
CA MET A 17 -9.16 -11.62 -20.40
C MET A 17 -7.94 -12.29 -21.05
N THR A 18 -7.67 -11.93 -22.29
CA THR A 18 -6.51 -12.41 -23.06
C THR A 18 -5.46 -11.33 -23.27
N GLU A 19 -5.82 -10.08 -23.02
CA GLU A 19 -4.99 -8.91 -23.27
C GLU A 19 -3.84 -8.82 -22.27
N LYS A 20 -2.74 -8.24 -22.75
CA LYS A 20 -1.58 -7.88 -21.92
C LYS A 20 -1.34 -6.38 -21.98
N TYR A 21 -0.94 -5.83 -20.85
CA TYR A 21 -0.81 -4.39 -20.63
C TYR A 21 0.63 -3.98 -20.37
N ASP A 22 0.98 -2.78 -20.77
CA ASP A 22 2.26 -2.15 -20.45
C ASP A 22 2.28 -1.69 -18.99
N TYR A 23 1.13 -1.23 -18.48
CA TYR A 23 0.95 -0.81 -17.10
C TYR A 23 -0.33 -1.40 -16.52
N ILE A 24 -0.24 -1.87 -15.29
CA ILE A 24 -1.38 -2.29 -14.49
C ILE A 24 -1.32 -1.52 -13.17
N THR A 25 -2.41 -0.88 -12.78
CA THR A 25 -2.47 -0.10 -11.53
C THR A 25 -3.38 -0.77 -10.51
N LEU A 26 -2.92 -0.86 -9.28
CA LEU A 26 -3.64 -1.37 -8.12
C LEU A 26 -3.59 -0.27 -7.03
N ILE A 27 -4.44 0.74 -7.18
CA ILE A 27 -4.48 1.91 -6.31
C ILE A 27 -5.63 1.74 -5.30
N GLY A 28 -5.32 1.42 -4.04
CA GLY A 28 -6.34 1.09 -3.05
C GLY A 28 -7.14 -0.16 -3.43
N VAL A 29 -6.48 -1.20 -3.91
CA VAL A 29 -7.11 -2.43 -4.42
C VAL A 29 -6.46 -3.68 -3.86
N PHE A 30 -5.13 -3.68 -3.70
CA PHE A 30 -4.38 -4.87 -3.32
C PHE A 30 -4.74 -5.38 -1.92
N GLU A 31 -5.08 -4.51 -1.01
CA GLU A 31 -5.54 -4.82 0.35
C GLU A 31 -6.81 -5.66 0.40
N TYR A 32 -7.62 -5.63 -0.66
CA TYR A 32 -8.88 -6.38 -0.79
C TYR A 32 -8.72 -7.74 -1.52
N ALA A 33 -7.50 -8.16 -1.84
CA ALA A 33 -7.27 -9.37 -2.66
C ALA A 33 -7.95 -10.62 -2.09
N GLU A 34 -8.08 -10.72 -0.78
CA GLU A 34 -8.78 -11.82 -0.11
C GLU A 34 -10.28 -11.87 -0.41
N SER A 35 -10.89 -10.71 -0.65
CA SER A 35 -12.29 -10.62 -1.08
C SER A 35 -12.50 -11.02 -2.56
N TYR A 36 -11.45 -11.03 -3.36
CA TYR A 36 -11.51 -11.30 -4.80
C TYR A 36 -11.03 -12.71 -5.18
N ILE A 37 -10.21 -13.33 -4.33
CA ILE A 37 -9.53 -14.60 -4.64
C ILE A 37 -9.82 -15.63 -3.55
N ASN A 38 -10.45 -16.73 -3.93
CA ASN A 38 -10.69 -17.86 -3.04
C ASN A 38 -9.44 -18.75 -2.96
N SER A 39 -8.49 -18.40 -2.12
CA SER A 39 -7.23 -19.12 -1.95
C SER A 39 -6.74 -19.05 -0.50
N LYS A 40 -5.91 -20.02 -0.08
CA LYS A 40 -5.18 -19.96 1.21
C LYS A 40 -4.08 -18.89 1.23
N LYS A 41 -3.69 -18.36 0.07
CA LYS A 41 -2.68 -17.31 -0.08
C LYS A 41 -3.18 -16.24 -1.07
N PRO A 42 -4.29 -15.55 -0.75
CA PRO A 42 -5.03 -14.73 -1.71
C PRO A 42 -4.17 -13.61 -2.32
N TYR A 43 -3.35 -12.93 -1.54
CA TYR A 43 -2.50 -11.83 -2.01
C TYR A 43 -1.43 -12.28 -3.00
N ILE A 44 -0.83 -13.45 -2.76
CA ILE A 44 0.17 -14.02 -3.68
C ILE A 44 -0.52 -14.46 -4.97
N GLU A 45 -1.67 -15.11 -4.87
CA GLU A 45 -2.41 -15.58 -6.04
C GLU A 45 -2.96 -14.43 -6.87
N PHE A 46 -3.54 -13.43 -6.22
CA PHE A 46 -4.00 -12.21 -6.90
C PHE A 46 -2.88 -11.57 -7.72
N LEU A 47 -1.72 -11.36 -7.11
CA LEU A 47 -0.59 -10.75 -7.81
C LEU A 47 -0.02 -11.64 -8.92
N ARG A 48 -0.07 -12.98 -8.78
CA ARG A 48 0.26 -13.93 -9.86
C ARG A 48 -0.70 -13.81 -11.04
N ILE A 49 -1.99 -13.69 -10.77
CA ILE A 49 -3.02 -13.48 -11.80
C ILE A 49 -2.76 -12.17 -12.53
N VAL A 50 -2.58 -11.07 -11.80
CA VAL A 50 -2.26 -9.77 -12.38
C VAL A 50 -1.01 -9.83 -13.27
N LYS A 51 0.04 -10.55 -12.81
CA LYS A 51 1.29 -10.73 -13.57
C LYS A 51 1.09 -11.42 -14.92
N LYS A 52 0.13 -12.33 -15.06
CA LYS A 52 -0.16 -12.99 -16.34
C LYS A 52 -0.57 -12.01 -17.44
N HIS A 53 -1.23 -10.91 -17.04
CA HIS A 53 -1.68 -9.86 -17.94
C HIS A 53 -0.63 -8.76 -18.18
N LEU A 54 0.58 -8.92 -17.64
CA LEU A 54 1.65 -7.96 -17.86
C LEU A 54 2.45 -8.33 -19.12
N LYS A 55 2.78 -7.34 -19.96
CA LYS A 55 3.73 -7.51 -21.06
C LYS A 55 5.16 -7.74 -20.52
N LYS A 56 6.07 -8.22 -21.37
CA LYS A 56 7.45 -8.58 -21.01
C LYS A 56 8.22 -7.48 -20.26
N ASN A 57 7.99 -6.22 -20.60
CA ASN A 57 8.64 -5.06 -19.95
C ASN A 57 7.60 -4.17 -19.26
N GLY A 58 6.43 -4.72 -18.99
CA GLY A 58 5.34 -3.99 -18.34
C GLY A 58 5.62 -3.80 -16.85
N LYS A 59 4.87 -2.89 -16.24
CA LYS A 59 5.02 -2.53 -14.82
C LYS A 59 3.69 -2.61 -14.09
N ILE A 60 3.74 -3.09 -12.85
CA ILE A 60 2.61 -2.99 -11.94
C ILE A 60 2.88 -1.83 -10.98
N ILE A 61 1.91 -0.96 -10.81
CA ILE A 61 1.95 0.17 -9.89
C ILE A 61 0.96 -0.10 -8.76
N ILE A 62 1.46 -0.25 -7.53
CA ILE A 62 0.65 -0.51 -6.34
C ILE A 62 0.70 0.73 -5.45
N ALA A 63 -0.45 1.24 -5.00
CA ALA A 63 -0.53 2.21 -3.92
C ALA A 63 -1.38 1.61 -2.79
N ILE A 64 -0.81 1.60 -1.57
CA ILE A 64 -1.40 0.92 -0.41
C ILE A 64 -0.94 1.59 0.89
N GLU A 65 -1.76 1.57 1.92
CA GLU A 65 -1.36 1.97 3.25
C GLU A 65 -0.31 1.02 3.85
N ASN A 66 0.58 1.60 4.63
CA ASN A 66 1.52 0.83 5.46
C ASN A 66 0.87 0.54 6.81
N ARG A 67 0.66 -0.74 7.16
CA ARG A 67 0.08 -1.09 8.46
C ARG A 67 0.88 -0.60 9.68
N LEU A 68 2.19 -0.31 9.48
CA LEU A 68 3.08 0.27 10.49
C LEU A 68 3.23 1.79 10.37
N GLY A 69 2.42 2.44 9.51
CA GLY A 69 2.44 3.88 9.30
C GLY A 69 2.31 4.67 10.60
N LEU A 70 3.11 5.73 10.75
CA LEU A 70 3.16 6.53 11.98
C LEU A 70 1.78 7.05 12.39
N LYS A 71 0.91 7.35 11.42
CA LYS A 71 -0.45 7.83 11.67
C LYS A 71 -1.25 6.93 12.63
N TYR A 72 -1.07 5.61 12.53
CA TYR A 72 -1.79 4.65 13.40
C TYR A 72 -1.28 4.67 14.84
N TRP A 73 0.03 4.82 15.05
CA TRP A 73 0.62 5.03 16.37
C TRP A 73 0.20 6.36 16.98
N ALA A 74 0.04 7.37 16.13
CA ALA A 74 -0.40 8.71 16.50
C ALA A 74 -1.90 8.84 16.76
N GLY A 75 -2.67 7.75 16.66
CA GLY A 75 -4.08 7.69 17.03
C GLY A 75 -5.07 7.75 15.89
N CYS A 76 -4.64 7.49 14.63
CA CYS A 76 -5.58 7.19 13.56
C CYS A 76 -6.14 5.77 13.71
N LYS A 77 -7.39 5.61 13.36
CA LYS A 77 -7.98 4.29 13.17
C LYS A 77 -7.45 3.64 11.90
N GLU A 78 -7.51 2.33 11.81
CA GLU A 78 -7.21 1.61 10.59
C GLU A 78 -8.22 2.00 9.51
N ASP A 79 -7.73 2.31 8.30
CA ASP A 79 -8.50 2.98 7.25
C ASP A 79 -9.71 2.18 6.75
N HIS A 80 -9.63 0.85 6.78
CA HIS A 80 -10.65 -0.04 6.21
C HIS A 80 -11.61 -0.60 7.26
N LEU A 81 -11.12 -0.85 8.48
CA LEU A 81 -11.88 -1.49 9.55
C LEU A 81 -12.41 -0.48 10.57
N GLY A 82 -11.88 0.74 10.57
CA GLY A 82 -12.33 1.81 11.47
C GLY A 82 -12.04 1.57 12.96
N THR A 83 -11.15 0.63 13.27
CA THR A 83 -10.73 0.26 14.64
C THR A 83 -9.31 0.71 14.92
N TYR A 84 -8.97 0.93 16.19
CA TYR A 84 -7.62 1.30 16.59
C TYR A 84 -6.70 0.08 16.61
N PHE A 85 -5.45 0.26 16.18
CA PHE A 85 -4.33 -0.66 16.32
C PHE A 85 -4.44 -1.99 15.53
N GLU A 86 -5.52 -2.24 14.82
CA GLU A 86 -5.76 -3.51 14.13
C GLU A 86 -4.59 -3.92 13.22
N GLY A 87 -4.13 -3.02 12.35
CA GLY A 87 -2.96 -3.27 11.50
C GLY A 87 -1.66 -3.44 12.31
N LEU A 88 -1.47 -2.62 13.37
CA LEU A 88 -0.29 -2.71 14.24
C LEU A 88 -0.23 -4.06 14.98
N GLU A 89 -1.36 -4.57 15.41
CA GLU A 89 -1.49 -5.86 16.11
C GLU A 89 -1.51 -7.07 15.15
N GLY A 90 -1.43 -6.82 13.84
CA GLY A 90 -1.25 -7.85 12.81
C GLY A 90 -2.54 -8.49 12.32
N TYR A 91 -3.68 -7.81 12.44
CA TYR A 91 -5.00 -8.30 12.00
C TYR A 91 -5.33 -9.65 12.66
N ARG A 92 -5.71 -9.59 13.93
CA ARG A 92 -5.98 -10.79 14.77
C ARG A 92 -7.11 -11.65 14.24
N GLU A 93 -8.09 -11.03 13.60
CA GLU A 93 -9.22 -11.69 12.96
C GLU A 93 -9.11 -11.51 11.45
N ASP A 94 -9.45 -12.57 10.72
CA ASP A 94 -9.58 -12.53 9.28
C ASP A 94 -10.87 -11.78 8.90
N LYS A 95 -10.69 -10.55 8.41
CA LYS A 95 -11.80 -9.66 8.01
C LYS A 95 -11.83 -9.41 6.50
N GLY A 96 -11.05 -10.16 5.73
CA GLY A 96 -11.02 -10.06 4.28
C GLY A 96 -10.29 -8.83 3.72
N ILE A 97 -9.66 -8.01 4.59
CA ILE A 97 -8.93 -6.80 4.21
C ILE A 97 -7.67 -6.72 5.04
N LYS A 98 -6.53 -6.49 4.39
CA LYS A 98 -5.24 -6.43 5.07
C LYS A 98 -4.26 -5.51 4.35
N THR A 99 -3.64 -4.59 5.08
CA THR A 99 -2.47 -3.84 4.62
C THR A 99 -1.18 -4.45 5.15
N PHE A 100 -0.04 -4.02 4.64
CA PHE A 100 1.24 -4.69 4.85
C PHE A 100 2.34 -3.71 5.23
N SER A 101 3.35 -4.18 5.95
CA SER A 101 4.63 -3.51 6.10
C SER A 101 5.48 -3.67 4.84
N LYS A 102 6.56 -2.86 4.71
CA LYS A 102 7.50 -2.95 3.59
C LYS A 102 8.04 -4.37 3.40
N ASN A 103 8.53 -4.98 4.47
CA ASN A 103 9.12 -6.33 4.43
C ASN A 103 8.09 -7.40 3.98
N GLU A 104 6.86 -7.33 4.48
CA GLU A 104 5.81 -8.27 4.07
C GLU A 104 5.48 -8.15 2.58
N LEU A 105 5.45 -6.92 2.04
CA LEU A 105 5.27 -6.68 0.60
C LEU A 105 6.44 -7.24 -0.21
N GLU A 106 7.67 -7.00 0.22
CA GLU A 106 8.86 -7.53 -0.43
C GLU A 106 8.87 -9.06 -0.48
N ASP A 107 8.42 -9.72 0.59
CA ASP A 107 8.32 -11.17 0.63
C ASP A 107 7.22 -11.69 -0.31
N ILE A 108 6.07 -11.03 -0.39
CA ILE A 108 5.03 -11.35 -1.37
C ILE A 108 5.58 -11.20 -2.79
N PHE A 109 6.28 -10.11 -3.10
CA PHE A 109 6.85 -9.85 -4.42
C PHE A 109 7.84 -10.95 -4.83
N LYS A 110 8.75 -11.33 -3.94
CA LYS A 110 9.70 -12.42 -4.16
C LYS A 110 9.00 -13.75 -4.43
N LEU A 111 7.95 -14.09 -3.66
CA LEU A 111 7.16 -15.32 -3.84
C LEU A 111 6.40 -15.36 -5.16
N VAL A 112 6.09 -14.21 -5.74
CA VAL A 112 5.47 -14.07 -7.07
C VAL A 112 6.53 -14.02 -8.18
N GLY A 113 7.80 -13.84 -7.83
CA GLY A 113 8.93 -13.74 -8.76
C GLY A 113 9.13 -12.34 -9.33
N PHE A 114 8.84 -11.30 -8.54
CA PHE A 114 9.28 -9.95 -8.77
C PHE A 114 10.51 -9.69 -7.90
N TYR A 115 11.66 -9.48 -8.55
CA TYR A 115 12.95 -9.21 -7.89
C TYR A 115 13.45 -7.80 -8.13
N LYS A 116 12.79 -7.06 -9.02
CA LYS A 116 13.06 -5.66 -9.30
C LYS A 116 11.84 -4.84 -8.98
N TYR A 117 11.97 -3.99 -7.96
CA TYR A 117 10.91 -3.10 -7.50
C TYR A 117 11.50 -1.87 -6.84
N ASN A 118 10.75 -0.77 -6.91
CA ASN A 118 11.11 0.51 -6.30
C ASN A 118 9.99 0.96 -5.37
N PHE A 119 10.34 1.34 -4.14
CA PHE A 119 9.42 1.97 -3.20
C PHE A 119 9.51 3.49 -3.30
N TYR A 120 8.36 4.09 -3.30
CA TYR A 120 8.14 5.52 -3.12
C TYR A 120 7.25 5.74 -1.91
N TYR A 121 7.39 6.89 -1.27
CA TYR A 121 6.75 7.22 -0.01
C TYR A 121 5.91 8.49 -0.18
N PRO A 122 4.63 8.36 -0.58
CA PRO A 122 3.71 9.49 -0.65
C PRO A 122 3.47 10.08 0.74
N TYR A 123 3.68 11.38 0.88
CA TYR A 123 3.49 12.10 2.12
C TYR A 123 2.42 13.19 1.94
N PRO A 124 1.46 13.37 2.86
CA PRO A 124 1.27 12.57 4.09
C PRO A 124 0.63 11.19 3.86
N ASP A 125 -0.01 10.96 2.71
CA ASP A 125 -0.67 9.71 2.33
C ASP A 125 -0.78 9.61 0.81
N TYR A 126 -0.91 8.40 0.24
CA TYR A 126 -1.00 8.18 -1.21
C TYR A 126 -2.31 8.73 -1.82
N LYS A 127 -3.38 8.86 -1.02
CA LYS A 127 -4.67 9.37 -1.50
C LYS A 127 -4.58 10.85 -1.92
N LEU A 128 -3.85 11.66 -1.14
CA LEU A 128 -3.65 13.09 -1.41
C LEU A 128 -2.20 13.51 -1.08
N PRO A 129 -1.21 13.06 -1.86
CA PRO A 129 0.19 13.35 -1.57
C PRO A 129 0.52 14.82 -1.89
N ILE A 130 1.29 15.44 -1.00
CA ILE A 130 1.92 16.76 -1.23
C ILE A 130 3.30 16.55 -1.83
N THR A 131 4.01 15.53 -1.34
CA THR A 131 5.36 15.16 -1.80
C THR A 131 5.46 13.65 -1.87
N ILE A 132 6.21 13.15 -2.84
CA ILE A 132 6.53 11.72 -2.95
C ILE A 132 8.04 11.58 -2.81
N TYR A 133 8.47 10.93 -1.73
CA TYR A 133 9.88 10.59 -1.48
C TYR A 133 10.23 9.25 -2.12
N SER A 134 11.53 8.93 -2.19
CA SER A 134 12.04 7.64 -2.68
C SER A 134 13.20 7.16 -1.82
N ASP A 135 13.66 5.93 -2.02
CA ASP A 135 14.87 5.43 -1.34
C ASP A 135 16.13 6.24 -1.71
N GLU A 136 16.14 6.90 -2.89
CA GLU A 136 17.24 7.78 -3.31
C GLU A 136 17.13 9.18 -2.72
N TYR A 137 15.94 9.62 -2.36
CA TYR A 137 15.69 10.93 -1.78
C TYR A 137 14.67 10.82 -0.63
N LEU A 138 15.20 10.57 0.55
CA LEU A 138 14.42 10.52 1.79
C LEU A 138 14.21 11.94 2.37
N PRO A 139 13.15 12.14 3.19
CA PRO A 139 12.88 13.42 3.80
C PRO A 139 13.99 13.84 4.76
N LYS A 140 14.20 15.16 4.86
CA LYS A 140 15.09 15.80 5.83
C LYS A 140 14.32 16.31 7.04
N LEU A 141 15.04 16.63 8.11
CA LEU A 141 14.47 17.21 9.32
C LEU A 141 13.63 18.46 9.00
N GLY A 142 12.45 18.55 9.57
CA GLY A 142 11.51 19.64 9.40
C GLY A 142 10.69 19.62 8.11
N GLU A 143 10.92 18.66 7.18
CA GLU A 143 10.13 18.56 5.95
C GLU A 143 8.75 17.93 6.17
N LEU A 144 8.61 17.04 7.15
CA LEU A 144 7.35 16.33 7.44
C LEU A 144 6.50 17.07 8.49
N ASN A 145 6.16 18.31 8.19
CA ASN A 145 5.43 19.21 9.10
C ASN A 145 3.95 19.38 8.75
N ASN A 146 3.46 18.69 7.72
CA ASN A 146 2.08 18.78 7.27
C ASN A 146 1.37 17.44 7.44
N ASN A 147 1.18 17.01 8.67
CA ASN A 147 0.55 15.75 9.02
C ASN A 147 -0.96 15.93 9.08
N PHE A 148 -1.62 15.75 7.93
CA PHE A 148 -3.06 15.83 7.85
C PHE A 148 -3.71 14.72 8.67
N ARG A 149 -4.76 15.10 9.34
CA ARG A 149 -5.68 14.16 9.98
C ARG A 149 -6.43 13.39 8.90
N ASN A 150 -6.92 12.19 9.23
CA ASN A 150 -7.85 11.49 8.37
C ASN A 150 -9.01 12.42 8.04
N PHE A 151 -9.30 12.56 6.75
CA PHE A 151 -10.33 13.51 6.28
C PHE A 151 -11.75 13.06 6.64
N ASP A 152 -11.95 11.79 6.86
CA ASP A 152 -13.21 11.09 6.96
C ASP A 152 -13.49 10.46 8.34
N LEU A 153 -12.49 10.40 9.22
CA LEU A 153 -12.63 9.77 10.52
C LEU A 153 -12.03 10.62 11.64
N ASP A 154 -12.72 10.69 12.76
CA ASP A 154 -12.19 11.25 13.99
C ASP A 154 -11.01 10.40 14.50
N ARG A 155 -9.99 11.07 15.02
CA ARG A 155 -8.82 10.43 15.62
C ARG A 155 -8.49 10.98 17.00
N VAL A 156 -7.89 10.16 17.81
CA VAL A 156 -7.19 10.59 19.02
C VAL A 156 -5.82 11.15 18.63
N VAL A 157 -5.33 12.15 19.34
CA VAL A 157 -3.96 12.68 19.17
C VAL A 157 -3.12 12.18 20.34
N THR A 158 -2.21 11.26 20.08
CA THR A 158 -1.36 10.63 21.10
C THR A 158 -0.05 11.39 21.31
N PHE A 159 0.50 11.98 20.25
CA PHE A 159 1.75 12.74 20.27
C PHE A 159 1.84 13.72 19.10
N ASN A 160 2.88 14.56 19.09
CA ASN A 160 3.20 15.45 17.97
C ASN A 160 3.91 14.66 16.85
N GLU A 161 3.20 14.37 15.77
CA GLU A 161 3.71 13.58 14.65
C GLU A 161 4.93 14.23 13.97
N THR A 162 5.00 15.56 13.88
CA THR A 162 6.13 16.26 13.27
C THR A 162 7.43 15.97 14.02
N GLU A 163 7.41 16.07 15.36
CA GLU A 163 8.59 15.80 16.18
C GLU A 163 8.99 14.32 16.16
N VAL A 164 8.00 13.42 16.11
CA VAL A 164 8.27 11.97 16.03
C VAL A 164 8.81 11.61 14.65
N PHE A 165 8.31 12.20 13.55
CA PHE A 165 8.92 12.03 12.24
C PHE A 165 10.37 12.51 12.19
N ASP A 166 10.69 13.64 12.81
CA ASP A 166 12.08 14.09 12.92
C ASP A 166 12.97 13.08 13.66
N SER A 167 12.45 12.47 14.73
CA SER A 167 13.14 11.38 15.44
C SER A 167 13.33 10.14 14.58
N ILE A 168 12.32 9.75 13.82
CA ILE A 168 12.34 8.63 12.86
C ILE A 168 13.39 8.89 11.76
N ILE A 169 13.42 10.11 11.20
CA ILE A 169 14.39 10.53 10.17
C ILE A 169 15.82 10.44 10.70
N LYS A 170 16.08 10.97 11.91
CA LYS A 170 17.41 10.89 12.57
C LYS A 170 17.94 9.47 12.72
N ASN A 171 17.05 8.50 12.82
CA ASN A 171 17.37 7.08 12.99
C ASN A 171 17.28 6.25 11.70
N ASN A 172 17.07 6.89 10.53
CA ASN A 172 16.93 6.24 9.22
C ASN A 172 15.77 5.22 9.14
N LEU A 173 14.68 5.50 9.86
CA LEU A 173 13.52 4.61 9.95
C LEU A 173 12.33 5.05 9.11
N PHE A 174 12.43 6.16 8.38
CA PHE A 174 11.30 6.72 7.63
C PHE A 174 10.64 5.72 6.66
N PRO A 175 11.39 4.89 5.88
CA PRO A 175 10.77 3.91 4.99
C PRO A 175 9.87 2.88 5.70
N ILE A 176 10.13 2.61 7.00
CA ILE A 176 9.35 1.66 7.79
C ILE A 176 8.07 2.32 8.34
N PHE A 177 8.15 3.60 8.72
CA PHE A 177 7.06 4.33 9.36
C PHE A 177 6.31 5.29 8.42
N SER A 178 6.67 5.36 7.13
CA SER A 178 5.87 6.08 6.13
C SER A 178 4.42 5.59 6.16
N ASN A 179 3.45 6.49 6.05
CA ASN A 179 2.03 6.15 6.20
C ASN A 179 1.49 5.27 5.07
N SER A 180 2.10 5.35 3.90
CA SER A 180 1.70 4.58 2.72
C SER A 180 2.88 4.37 1.76
N TYR A 181 2.69 3.48 0.81
CA TYR A 181 3.65 3.16 -0.24
C TYR A 181 3.03 3.35 -1.62
N LEU A 182 3.86 3.83 -2.55
CA LEU A 182 3.66 3.69 -3.98
C LEU A 182 4.81 2.81 -4.50
N ILE A 183 4.48 1.67 -5.11
CA ILE A 183 5.47 0.66 -5.48
C ILE A 183 5.37 0.41 -6.97
N ILE A 184 6.52 0.33 -7.64
CA ILE A 184 6.62 -0.05 -9.05
C ILE A 184 7.34 -1.40 -9.12
N LEU A 185 6.65 -2.43 -9.62
CA LEU A 185 7.19 -3.77 -9.88
C LEU A 185 7.54 -3.89 -11.36
N GLU A 186 8.74 -4.49 -11.65
CA GLU A 186 9.26 -4.74 -13.01
C GLU A 186 9.59 -6.22 -13.23
#